data_b53dac3d74d03fee6328c3f147ddd920
#
_entry.id   b53dac3d74d03fee6328c3f147ddd920
#
_cell.length_a   1.000
_cell.length_b   1.000
_cell.length_c   1.000
_cell.angle_alpha   90.00
_cell.angle_beta   90.00
_cell.angle_gamma   90.00
#
_symmetry.space_group_name_H-M   'P 1'
#
loop_
_entity.id
_entity.type
_entity.pdbx_description
1 polymer ?
#
loop_
_entity_poly.entity_id
_entity_poly.type
_entity_poly.pdbx_seq_one_letter_code
_entity_poly.pdbx_strand_id
1 'polypeptide(L)'
;MRILLKIWRQASAKVPGEFVDYTVDPVSPDMSFLEMLDVLNETLIANKQDPVAFDSDCREGICGACGFLVNGIAHGPDPGTTVCQLHMRRFSEGDRIILEPWRAKAFPIIKDLVVDRSAFDRIIQAGGYTSVNVGGAQDANAILIPKATVEKAMDSAACIACGACVAACKNASAVLFTSAKVSHLALLPQGQIERRARVVAMLDQHDAEGFGSCSNE
;
A
#
# COMPACT_ATOMS: atom_id res chain seq x y z
N MET A 1 7.09 -26.51 -8.16
CA MET A 1 5.67 -26.76 -7.92
C MET A 1 4.81 -26.07 -8.96
N ARG A 2 3.62 -26.61 -9.19
CA ARG A 2 2.62 -26.02 -10.09
C ARG A 2 1.63 -25.20 -9.29
N ILE A 3 1.35 -23.96 -9.72
CA ILE A 3 0.42 -23.04 -9.05
C ILE A 3 -0.70 -22.66 -10.03
N LEU A 4 -1.93 -22.64 -9.53
CA LEU A 4 -3.11 -22.21 -10.27
C LEU A 4 -3.49 -20.81 -9.81
N LEU A 5 -3.49 -19.85 -10.74
CA LEU A 5 -3.82 -18.46 -10.44
C LEU A 5 -5.18 -18.10 -11.04
N LYS A 6 -6.00 -17.39 -10.27
CA LYS A 6 -7.22 -16.75 -10.74
C LYS A 6 -7.07 -15.26 -10.56
N ILE A 7 -6.76 -14.55 -11.64
CA ILE A 7 -6.35 -13.13 -11.59
C ILE A 7 -7.46 -12.26 -12.15
N TRP A 8 -7.78 -11.18 -11.45
CA TRP A 8 -8.63 -10.13 -11.97
C TRP A 8 -7.95 -9.40 -13.13
N ARG A 9 -8.59 -9.39 -14.30
CA ARG A 9 -8.12 -8.70 -15.49
C ARG A 9 -9.10 -7.60 -15.86
N GLN A 10 -8.57 -6.39 -16.04
CA GLN A 10 -9.37 -5.21 -16.38
C GLN A 10 -8.51 -4.20 -17.12
N ALA A 11 -8.88 -3.84 -18.33
CA ALA A 11 -8.09 -2.96 -19.19
C ALA A 11 -8.06 -1.50 -18.71
N SER A 12 -9.09 -1.03 -17.99
CA SER A 12 -9.16 0.32 -17.42
C SER A 12 -10.37 0.44 -16.49
N ALA A 13 -10.46 1.54 -15.72
CA ALA A 13 -11.62 1.84 -14.88
C ALA A 13 -12.96 1.91 -15.63
N LYS A 14 -12.94 2.11 -16.96
CA LYS A 14 -14.16 2.27 -17.80
C LYS A 14 -14.66 0.96 -18.40
N VAL A 15 -13.88 -0.09 -18.32
CA VAL A 15 -14.19 -1.41 -18.89
C VAL A 15 -14.48 -2.38 -17.75
N PRO A 16 -15.53 -3.20 -17.82
CA PRO A 16 -15.75 -4.26 -16.84
C PRO A 16 -14.57 -5.24 -16.85
N GLY A 17 -14.17 -5.68 -15.65
CA GLY A 17 -13.15 -6.71 -15.51
C GLY A 17 -13.76 -8.09 -15.30
N GLU A 18 -12.91 -9.10 -15.44
CA GLU A 18 -13.27 -10.49 -15.22
C GLU A 18 -12.11 -11.27 -14.59
N PHE A 19 -12.39 -12.42 -14.02
CA PHE A 19 -11.37 -13.33 -13.55
C PHE A 19 -10.90 -14.24 -14.68
N VAL A 20 -9.58 -14.34 -14.85
CA VAL A 20 -8.94 -15.23 -15.82
C VAL A 20 -8.06 -16.23 -15.08
N ASP A 21 -8.15 -17.51 -15.48
CA ASP A 21 -7.37 -18.58 -14.89
C ASP A 21 -6.03 -18.76 -15.63
N TYR A 22 -4.94 -18.91 -14.86
CA TYR A 22 -3.59 -19.16 -15.36
C TYR A 22 -2.95 -20.33 -14.61
N THR A 23 -1.95 -20.93 -15.23
CA THR A 23 -1.11 -21.94 -14.59
C THR A 23 0.35 -21.52 -14.72
N VAL A 24 1.10 -21.57 -13.63
CA VAL A 24 2.54 -21.35 -13.61
C VAL A 24 3.23 -22.64 -13.17
N ASP A 25 4.14 -23.15 -14.01
CA ASP A 25 4.88 -24.37 -13.78
C ASP A 25 6.17 -24.36 -14.63
N PRO A 26 7.36 -24.58 -14.05
CA PRO A 26 7.62 -24.82 -12.64
C PRO A 26 7.75 -23.51 -11.81
N VAL A 27 7.32 -23.57 -10.56
CA VAL A 27 7.54 -22.52 -9.57
C VAL A 27 8.50 -23.03 -8.49
N SER A 28 9.59 -22.31 -8.21
CA SER A 28 10.48 -22.61 -7.09
C SER A 28 9.87 -22.11 -5.77
N PRO A 29 9.95 -22.88 -4.67
CA PRO A 29 9.55 -22.39 -3.34
C PRO A 29 10.32 -21.15 -2.88
N ASP A 30 11.53 -20.93 -3.39
CA ASP A 30 12.40 -19.82 -3.00
C ASP A 30 12.11 -18.51 -3.76
N MET A 31 11.32 -18.57 -4.82
CA MET A 31 10.85 -17.37 -5.52
C MET A 31 9.99 -16.50 -4.60
N SER A 32 10.11 -15.18 -4.74
CA SER A 32 9.09 -14.26 -4.26
C SER A 32 7.82 -14.37 -5.11
N PHE A 33 6.71 -13.89 -4.54
CA PHE A 33 5.43 -13.90 -5.26
C PHE A 33 5.48 -13.07 -6.56
N LEU A 34 6.22 -11.95 -6.54
CA LEU A 34 6.38 -11.12 -7.73
C LEU A 34 7.24 -11.80 -8.81
N GLU A 35 8.29 -12.53 -8.44
CA GLU A 35 9.08 -13.31 -9.41
C GLU A 35 8.23 -14.38 -10.08
N MET A 36 7.33 -15.03 -9.36
CA MET A 36 6.38 -15.98 -9.95
C MET A 36 5.45 -15.29 -10.97
N LEU A 37 4.99 -14.04 -10.68
CA LEU A 37 4.22 -13.24 -11.64
C LEU A 37 5.06 -12.77 -12.83
N ASP A 38 6.35 -12.46 -12.62
CA ASP A 38 7.27 -12.17 -13.74
C ASP A 38 7.38 -13.38 -14.69
N VAL A 39 7.53 -14.61 -14.16
CA VAL A 39 7.57 -15.84 -14.96
C VAL A 39 6.27 -16.04 -15.75
N LEU A 40 5.12 -15.79 -15.12
CA LEU A 40 3.83 -15.79 -15.82
C LEU A 40 3.85 -14.79 -16.98
N ASN A 41 4.26 -13.56 -16.72
CA ASN A 41 4.26 -12.49 -17.72
C ASN A 41 5.22 -12.76 -18.87
N GLU A 42 6.40 -13.31 -18.62
CA GLU A 42 7.33 -13.77 -19.67
C GLU A 42 6.66 -14.82 -20.58
N THR A 43 5.95 -15.77 -19.99
CA THR A 43 5.19 -16.79 -20.73
C THR A 43 4.08 -16.17 -21.57
N LEU A 44 3.31 -15.23 -21.01
CA LEU A 44 2.25 -14.53 -21.74
C LEU A 44 2.81 -13.74 -22.93
N ILE A 45 3.90 -13.00 -22.72
CA ILE A 45 4.57 -12.21 -23.77
C ILE A 45 5.10 -13.12 -24.89
N ALA A 46 5.74 -14.24 -24.54
CA ALA A 46 6.22 -15.20 -25.53
C ALA A 46 5.08 -15.77 -26.39
N ASN A 47 3.89 -15.93 -25.82
CA ASN A 47 2.68 -16.36 -26.49
C ASN A 47 1.88 -15.22 -27.14
N LYS A 48 2.42 -13.99 -27.19
CA LYS A 48 1.76 -12.78 -27.73
C LYS A 48 0.43 -12.44 -27.02
N GLN A 49 0.34 -12.78 -25.75
CA GLN A 49 -0.80 -12.44 -24.88
C GLN A 49 -0.45 -11.21 -24.04
N ASP A 50 -1.49 -10.47 -23.64
CA ASP A 50 -1.33 -9.27 -22.80
C ASP A 50 -0.88 -9.66 -21.39
N PRO A 51 0.28 -9.17 -20.91
CA PRO A 51 0.78 -9.48 -19.58
C PRO A 51 -0.13 -8.92 -18.49
N VAL A 52 -0.08 -9.54 -17.31
CA VAL A 52 -0.78 -9.03 -16.12
C VAL A 52 -0.10 -7.77 -15.63
N ALA A 53 -0.85 -6.69 -15.49
CA ALA A 53 -0.34 -5.45 -14.91
C ALA A 53 -0.34 -5.55 -13.37
N PHE A 54 0.82 -5.35 -12.77
CA PHE A 54 1.01 -5.15 -11.34
C PHE A 54 2.17 -4.18 -11.10
N ASP A 55 2.10 -3.42 -10.01
CA ASP A 55 3.17 -2.49 -9.64
C ASP A 55 4.26 -3.21 -8.84
N SER A 56 5.51 -2.88 -9.12
CA SER A 56 6.66 -3.27 -8.31
C SER A 56 7.77 -2.23 -8.47
N ASP A 57 8.47 -1.93 -7.37
CA ASP A 57 9.59 -1.00 -7.40
C ASP A 57 10.74 -1.51 -6.52
N CYS A 58 10.76 -1.24 -5.22
CA CYS A 58 11.90 -1.56 -4.35
C CYS A 58 12.17 -3.07 -4.21
N ARG A 59 11.15 -3.92 -4.26
CA ARG A 59 11.18 -5.36 -3.97
C ARG A 59 11.78 -5.71 -2.58
N GLU A 60 11.80 -4.74 -1.66
CA GLU A 60 12.36 -4.83 -0.30
C GLU A 60 11.32 -4.57 0.80
N GLY A 61 10.03 -4.41 0.44
CA GLY A 61 8.96 -4.20 1.39
C GLY A 61 8.84 -2.78 1.96
N ILE A 62 9.43 -1.78 1.34
CA ILE A 62 9.53 -0.42 1.90
C ILE A 62 8.86 0.69 1.08
N CYS A 63 8.52 0.46 -0.20
CA CYS A 63 7.96 1.51 -1.06
C CYS A 63 6.43 1.52 -1.14
N GLY A 64 5.76 0.42 -0.75
CA GLY A 64 4.31 0.31 -0.81
C GLY A 64 3.70 0.16 -2.22
N ALA A 65 4.50 -0.01 -3.28
CA ALA A 65 3.99 -0.09 -4.66
C ALA A 65 3.23 -1.40 -4.95
N CYS A 66 3.75 -2.55 -4.53
CA CYS A 66 3.29 -3.89 -4.89
C CYS A 66 2.00 -4.35 -4.18
N GLY A 67 1.03 -3.44 -3.96
CA GLY A 67 -0.15 -3.73 -3.15
C GLY A 67 -1.32 -4.33 -3.95
N PHE A 68 -1.73 -5.55 -3.63
CA PHE A 68 -2.96 -6.18 -4.08
C PHE A 68 -3.42 -7.29 -3.11
N LEU A 69 -4.66 -7.80 -3.29
CA LEU A 69 -5.21 -8.88 -2.49
C LEU A 69 -4.72 -10.24 -3.00
N VAL A 70 -4.28 -11.08 -2.08
CA VAL A 70 -3.99 -12.51 -2.32
C VAL A 70 -4.96 -13.32 -1.47
N ASN A 71 -5.84 -14.06 -2.12
CA ASN A 71 -6.92 -14.82 -1.47
C ASN A 71 -7.79 -13.93 -0.55
N GLY A 72 -8.07 -12.69 -0.97
CA GLY A 72 -8.88 -11.74 -0.21
C GLY A 72 -8.15 -11.06 0.96
N ILE A 73 -6.87 -11.36 1.19
CA ILE A 73 -6.05 -10.76 2.26
C ILE A 73 -5.08 -9.74 1.63
N ALA A 74 -5.06 -8.55 2.18
CA ALA A 74 -4.14 -7.50 1.73
C ALA A 74 -2.68 -7.96 1.92
N HIS A 75 -1.90 -7.96 0.84
CA HIS A 75 -0.53 -8.48 0.75
C HIS A 75 -0.36 -9.99 0.97
N GLY A 76 -1.41 -10.74 1.26
CA GLY A 76 -1.35 -12.19 1.44
C GLY A 76 -1.33 -12.65 2.91
N PRO A 77 -1.05 -13.94 3.14
CA PRO A 77 -1.28 -14.59 4.43
C PRO A 77 -0.27 -14.21 5.53
N ASP A 78 0.88 -13.65 5.18
CA ASP A 78 1.91 -13.32 6.16
C ASP A 78 1.66 -11.95 6.78
N PRO A 79 1.52 -11.84 8.11
CA PRO A 79 1.26 -10.55 8.76
C PRO A 79 2.47 -9.62 8.69
N GLY A 80 2.21 -8.30 8.55
CA GLY A 80 3.24 -7.28 8.59
C GLY A 80 4.23 -7.30 7.41
N THR A 81 3.84 -7.92 6.30
CA THR A 81 4.68 -8.01 5.10
C THR A 81 3.98 -7.41 3.87
N THR A 82 4.68 -7.37 2.76
CA THR A 82 4.19 -6.92 1.45
C THR A 82 4.28 -8.05 0.43
N VAL A 83 3.58 -7.93 -0.70
CA VAL A 83 3.58 -8.99 -1.72
C VAL A 83 5.00 -9.30 -2.24
N CYS A 84 5.87 -8.31 -2.35
CA CYS A 84 7.26 -8.55 -2.79
C CYS A 84 8.10 -9.34 -1.78
N GLN A 85 7.68 -9.46 -0.53
CA GLN A 85 8.33 -10.25 0.52
C GLN A 85 7.60 -11.57 0.79
N LEU A 86 6.43 -11.80 0.18
CA LEU A 86 5.75 -13.08 0.22
C LEU A 86 6.46 -14.07 -0.69
N HIS A 87 6.85 -15.24 -0.17
CA HIS A 87 7.57 -16.27 -0.92
C HIS A 87 6.66 -17.45 -1.26
N MET A 88 6.96 -18.11 -2.39
CA MET A 88 6.16 -19.22 -2.89
C MET A 88 6.18 -20.45 -1.99
N ARG A 89 7.17 -20.63 -1.11
CA ARG A 89 7.16 -21.70 -0.08
C ARG A 89 5.99 -21.59 0.92
N ARG A 90 5.24 -20.51 0.90
CA ARG A 90 4.02 -20.33 1.69
C ARG A 90 2.83 -21.09 1.10
N PHE A 91 2.95 -21.54 -0.13
CA PHE A 91 1.94 -22.27 -0.89
C PHE A 91 2.40 -23.68 -1.20
N SER A 92 1.45 -24.54 -1.57
CA SER A 92 1.65 -25.95 -1.86
C SER A 92 1.41 -26.28 -3.32
N GLU A 93 1.90 -27.45 -3.74
CA GLU A 93 1.63 -27.99 -5.08
C GLU A 93 0.13 -28.02 -5.36
N GLY A 94 -0.28 -27.41 -6.47
CA GLY A 94 -1.67 -27.38 -6.92
C GLY A 94 -2.56 -26.35 -6.25
N ASP A 95 -2.02 -25.50 -5.35
CA ASP A 95 -2.80 -24.42 -4.72
C ASP A 95 -3.41 -23.51 -5.78
N ARG A 96 -4.65 -23.09 -5.50
CA ARG A 96 -5.36 -22.07 -6.28
C ARG A 96 -5.33 -20.75 -5.53
N ILE A 97 -4.73 -19.73 -6.15
CA ILE A 97 -4.53 -18.42 -5.56
C ILE A 97 -5.33 -17.39 -6.35
N ILE A 98 -6.14 -16.59 -5.66
CA ILE A 98 -6.97 -15.54 -6.25
C ILE A 98 -6.29 -14.18 -6.04
N LEU A 99 -6.11 -13.42 -7.13
CA LEU A 99 -5.49 -12.10 -7.11
C LEU A 99 -6.50 -11.03 -7.53
N GLU A 100 -6.59 -9.96 -6.75
CA GLU A 100 -7.52 -8.84 -6.98
C GLU A 100 -6.85 -7.51 -6.64
N PRO A 101 -7.17 -6.42 -7.36
CA PRO A 101 -6.71 -5.08 -6.97
C PRO A 101 -7.32 -4.64 -5.64
N TRP A 102 -6.79 -3.55 -5.05
CA TRP A 102 -7.48 -2.86 -3.97
C TRP A 102 -8.89 -2.45 -4.41
N ARG A 103 -9.92 -2.92 -3.71
CA ARG A 103 -11.32 -2.61 -4.02
C ARG A 103 -11.81 -1.45 -3.17
N ALA A 104 -11.37 -0.25 -3.50
CA ALA A 104 -11.82 0.97 -2.87
C ALA A 104 -12.20 1.99 -3.94
N LYS A 105 -13.30 2.73 -3.74
CA LYS A 105 -13.75 3.76 -4.68
C LYS A 105 -12.69 4.85 -4.89
N ALA A 106 -11.96 5.18 -3.82
CA ALA A 106 -10.89 6.18 -3.84
C ALA A 106 -9.61 5.68 -4.52
N PHE A 107 -9.53 4.39 -4.87
CA PHE A 107 -8.45 3.77 -5.62
C PHE A 107 -8.97 3.20 -6.95
N PRO A 108 -9.28 4.04 -7.94
CA PRO A 108 -9.75 3.55 -9.22
C PRO A 108 -8.72 2.66 -9.90
N ILE A 109 -9.18 1.61 -10.58
CA ILE A 109 -8.31 0.66 -11.27
C ILE A 109 -7.70 1.35 -12.51
N ILE A 110 -6.39 1.30 -12.64
CA ILE A 110 -5.66 1.71 -13.83
C ILE A 110 -5.69 0.55 -14.83
N LYS A 111 -5.17 -0.61 -14.44
CA LYS A 111 -5.19 -1.85 -15.22
C LYS A 111 -4.96 -3.05 -14.29
N ASP A 112 -5.72 -4.10 -14.44
CA ASP A 112 -5.61 -5.38 -13.72
C ASP A 112 -5.47 -5.21 -12.18
N LEU A 113 -4.28 -5.42 -11.62
CA LEU A 113 -3.98 -5.29 -10.20
C LEU A 113 -3.49 -3.89 -9.80
N VAL A 114 -3.27 -3.00 -10.78
CA VAL A 114 -2.76 -1.64 -10.56
C VAL A 114 -3.91 -0.67 -10.31
N VAL A 115 -3.81 0.09 -9.24
CA VAL A 115 -4.78 1.12 -8.86
C VAL A 115 -4.14 2.50 -8.73
N ASP A 116 -4.89 3.56 -8.96
CA ASP A 116 -4.46 4.93 -8.70
C ASP A 116 -4.57 5.25 -7.21
N ARG A 117 -3.42 5.46 -6.56
CA ARG A 117 -3.32 5.83 -5.14
C ARG A 117 -3.00 7.32 -4.94
N SER A 118 -3.10 8.14 -5.96
CA SER A 118 -2.81 9.58 -5.89
C SER A 118 -3.67 10.34 -4.86
N ALA A 119 -4.81 9.77 -4.44
CA ALA A 119 -5.57 10.27 -3.31
C ALA A 119 -4.73 10.37 -2.02
N PHE A 120 -3.81 9.44 -1.78
CA PHE A 120 -2.87 9.50 -0.65
C PHE A 120 -1.89 10.66 -0.78
N ASP A 121 -1.39 10.92 -1.98
CA ASP A 121 -0.46 12.02 -2.24
C ASP A 121 -1.16 13.36 -1.95
N ARG A 122 -2.42 13.51 -2.35
CA ARG A 122 -3.21 14.73 -2.07
C ARG A 122 -3.49 14.92 -0.59
N ILE A 123 -3.72 13.85 0.18
CA ILE A 123 -3.83 13.93 1.64
C ILE A 123 -2.50 14.41 2.26
N ILE A 124 -1.36 13.87 1.81
CA ILE A 124 -0.04 14.33 2.29
C ILE A 124 0.22 15.79 1.89
N GLN A 125 -0.10 16.19 0.66
CA GLN A 125 0.03 17.57 0.21
C GLN A 125 -0.82 18.54 1.05
N ALA A 126 -1.99 18.14 1.52
CA ALA A 126 -2.87 18.96 2.32
C ALA A 126 -2.29 19.34 3.70
N GLY A 127 -1.46 18.47 4.30
CA GLY A 127 -0.95 18.78 5.65
C GLY A 127 0.22 17.91 6.13
N GLY A 128 0.66 16.91 5.35
CA GLY A 128 1.71 15.97 5.73
C GLY A 128 3.14 16.52 5.59
N TYR A 129 3.33 17.81 5.64
CA TYR A 129 4.61 18.51 5.45
C TYR A 129 4.98 19.35 6.68
N THR A 130 6.22 19.82 6.70
CA THR A 130 6.68 20.89 7.61
C THR A 130 7.03 22.13 6.79
N SER A 131 6.65 23.33 7.28
CA SER A 131 7.01 24.57 6.62
C SER A 131 8.51 24.83 6.72
N VAL A 132 9.02 25.68 5.82
CA VAL A 132 10.43 26.14 5.88
C VAL A 132 10.71 27.02 7.11
N ASN A 133 9.69 27.63 7.67
CA ASN A 133 9.80 28.47 8.85
C ASN A 133 9.56 27.67 10.13
N VAL A 134 10.41 26.70 10.37
CA VAL A 134 10.34 25.81 11.57
C VAL A 134 11.00 26.39 12.82
N GLY A 135 11.41 27.67 12.78
CA GLY A 135 12.22 28.33 13.82
C GLY A 135 13.71 28.16 13.60
N GLY A 136 14.52 28.77 14.46
CA GLY A 136 15.98 28.62 14.47
C GLY A 136 16.41 27.22 14.89
N ALA A 137 17.68 26.87 14.62
CA ALA A 137 18.27 25.67 15.18
C ALA A 137 18.22 25.72 16.72
N GLN A 138 17.96 24.58 17.36
CA GLN A 138 18.00 24.50 18.81
C GLN A 138 19.40 24.79 19.33
N ASP A 139 19.48 25.46 20.49
CA ASP A 139 20.72 25.63 21.23
C ASP A 139 21.32 24.26 21.56
N ALA A 140 22.65 24.14 21.51
CA ALA A 140 23.35 22.89 21.86
C ALA A 140 23.04 22.40 23.29
N ASN A 141 22.60 23.30 24.17
CA ASN A 141 22.19 22.98 25.54
C ASN A 141 20.66 22.81 25.69
N ALA A 142 19.90 22.82 24.60
CA ALA A 142 18.46 22.60 24.67
C ALA A 142 18.15 21.21 25.22
N ILE A 143 17.02 21.10 25.93
CA ILE A 143 16.52 19.81 26.40
C ILE A 143 16.18 18.95 25.20
N LEU A 144 16.83 17.80 25.09
CA LEU A 144 16.56 16.84 24.02
C LEU A 144 15.17 16.22 24.17
N ILE A 145 14.58 15.84 23.04
CA ILE A 145 13.32 15.12 23.06
C ILE A 145 13.53 13.74 23.69
N PRO A 146 12.70 13.33 24.65
CA PRO A 146 12.82 12.00 25.27
C PRO A 146 12.74 10.89 24.22
N LYS A 147 13.63 9.90 24.36
CA LYS A 147 13.69 8.74 23.44
C LYS A 147 12.32 8.08 23.21
N ALA A 148 11.55 7.86 24.29
CA ALA A 148 10.23 7.25 24.22
C ALA A 148 9.22 8.04 23.33
N THR A 149 9.34 9.36 23.27
CA THR A 149 8.53 10.20 22.38
C THR A 149 8.97 10.06 20.93
N VAL A 150 10.28 10.04 20.69
CA VAL A 150 10.84 9.87 19.34
C VAL A 150 10.52 8.47 18.79
N GLU A 151 10.61 7.42 19.60
CA GLU A 151 10.26 6.07 19.21
C GLU A 151 8.79 5.99 18.74
N LYS A 152 7.85 6.54 19.49
CA LYS A 152 6.44 6.61 19.05
C LYS A 152 6.25 7.40 17.74
N ALA A 153 7.04 8.46 17.54
CA ALA A 153 7.01 9.19 16.27
C ALA A 153 7.53 8.31 15.11
N MET A 154 8.60 7.57 15.32
CA MET A 154 9.19 6.68 14.32
C MET A 154 8.30 5.46 14.02
N ASP A 155 7.64 4.89 15.03
CA ASP A 155 6.62 3.85 14.83
C ASP A 155 5.51 4.33 13.87
N SER A 156 5.05 5.57 14.06
CA SER A 156 4.07 6.17 13.16
C SER A 156 4.62 6.45 11.76
N ALA A 157 5.92 6.75 11.64
CA ALA A 157 6.61 6.97 10.38
C ALA A 157 6.83 5.69 9.56
N ALA A 158 6.65 4.50 10.17
CA ALA A 158 6.77 3.21 9.48
C ALA A 158 5.72 2.98 8.39
N CYS A 159 4.70 3.84 8.29
CA CYS A 159 3.70 3.76 7.23
C CYS A 159 4.34 3.98 5.85
N ILE A 160 4.22 2.97 4.97
CA ILE A 160 4.76 2.97 3.60
C ILE A 160 3.74 3.38 2.52
N ALA A 161 2.58 3.89 2.91
CA ALA A 161 1.51 4.32 2.00
C ALA A 161 1.03 3.22 1.02
N CYS A 162 1.06 1.95 1.40
CA CYS A 162 0.71 0.84 0.50
C CYS A 162 -0.79 0.72 0.19
N GLY A 163 -1.68 1.24 1.05
CA GLY A 163 -3.13 1.15 0.88
C GLY A 163 -3.80 -0.08 1.50
N ALA A 164 -3.04 -0.99 2.12
CA ALA A 164 -3.57 -2.21 2.74
C ALA A 164 -4.63 -1.92 3.82
N CYS A 165 -4.44 -0.85 4.60
CA CYS A 165 -5.41 -0.43 5.62
C CYS A 165 -6.78 -0.05 5.02
N VAL A 166 -6.78 0.59 3.85
CA VAL A 166 -8.02 0.91 3.12
C VAL A 166 -8.67 -0.35 2.57
N ALA A 167 -7.87 -1.23 1.96
CA ALA A 167 -8.37 -2.48 1.37
C ALA A 167 -8.94 -3.45 2.42
N ALA A 168 -8.37 -3.47 3.63
CA ALA A 168 -8.82 -4.32 4.74
C ALA A 168 -10.02 -3.71 5.49
N CYS A 169 -10.26 -2.41 5.38
CA CYS A 169 -11.35 -1.74 6.09
C CYS A 169 -12.67 -1.94 5.37
N LYS A 170 -13.73 -2.37 6.09
CA LYS A 170 -15.08 -2.52 5.54
C LYS A 170 -15.63 -1.23 4.92
N ASN A 171 -15.24 -0.09 5.47
CA ASN A 171 -15.65 1.23 5.00
C ASN A 171 -14.64 1.87 4.02
N ALA A 172 -13.57 1.18 3.67
CA ALA A 172 -12.47 1.73 2.86
C ALA A 172 -11.93 3.06 3.42
N SER A 173 -11.74 3.15 4.74
CA SER A 173 -11.24 4.35 5.42
C SER A 173 -9.72 4.45 5.33
N ALA A 174 -9.20 5.64 5.05
CA ALA A 174 -7.77 5.95 5.07
C ALA A 174 -7.32 6.61 6.40
N VAL A 175 -8.13 6.54 7.45
CA VAL A 175 -7.82 7.18 8.74
C VAL A 175 -6.50 6.68 9.31
N LEU A 176 -6.16 5.41 9.19
CA LEU A 176 -4.86 4.88 9.67
C LEU A 176 -3.68 5.52 8.93
N PHE A 177 -3.77 5.69 7.62
CA PHE A 177 -2.77 6.39 6.83
C PHE A 177 -2.63 7.86 7.25
N THR A 178 -3.74 8.58 7.35
CA THR A 178 -3.78 9.99 7.78
C THR A 178 -3.22 10.15 9.19
N SER A 179 -3.68 9.30 10.13
CA SER A 179 -3.25 9.33 11.53
C SER A 179 -1.77 9.01 11.71
N ALA A 180 -1.20 8.15 10.89
CA ALA A 180 0.24 7.85 10.92
C ALA A 180 1.07 9.13 10.73
N LYS A 181 0.74 9.94 9.71
CA LYS A 181 1.46 11.19 9.44
C LYS A 181 1.16 12.26 10.49
N VAL A 182 -0.09 12.38 10.94
CA VAL A 182 -0.49 13.31 12.01
C VAL A 182 0.27 13.00 13.30
N SER A 183 0.30 11.73 13.73
CA SER A 183 1.00 11.29 14.95
C SER A 183 2.51 11.51 14.83
N HIS A 184 3.10 11.13 13.70
CA HIS A 184 4.52 11.32 13.41
C HIS A 184 4.94 12.78 13.66
N LEU A 185 4.29 13.73 12.97
CA LEU A 185 4.65 15.14 13.05
C LEU A 185 4.14 15.85 14.34
N ALA A 186 3.18 15.28 15.05
CA ALA A 186 2.72 15.80 16.34
C ALA A 186 3.70 15.52 17.49
N LEU A 187 4.50 14.45 17.37
CA LEU A 187 5.46 14.01 18.40
C LEU A 187 6.87 14.53 18.18
N LEU A 188 7.17 15.05 16.98
CA LEU A 188 8.46 15.66 16.66
C LEU A 188 8.44 17.17 16.85
N PRO A 189 9.59 17.83 17.06
CA PRO A 189 9.67 19.29 17.13
C PRO A 189 9.35 19.94 15.78
N GLN A 190 9.71 19.27 14.68
CA GLN A 190 9.36 19.70 13.33
C GLN A 190 7.86 19.52 13.08
N GLY A 191 7.23 20.51 12.48
CA GLY A 191 5.80 20.46 12.15
C GLY A 191 4.87 20.92 13.28
N GLN A 192 5.37 21.47 14.39
CA GLN A 192 4.54 22.02 15.45
C GLN A 192 3.78 23.27 15.02
N ILE A 193 4.33 24.06 14.09
CA ILE A 193 3.70 25.27 13.54
C ILE A 193 2.36 24.89 12.87
N GLU A 194 2.33 23.84 12.07
CA GLU A 194 1.16 23.38 11.33
C GLU A 194 0.30 22.38 12.11
N ARG A 195 0.69 21.98 13.32
CA ARG A 195 0.11 20.86 14.06
C ARG A 195 -1.42 20.86 14.10
N ARG A 196 -2.03 22.01 14.39
CA ARG A 196 -3.49 22.12 14.49
C ARG A 196 -4.16 22.13 13.11
N ALA A 197 -3.63 22.93 12.19
CA ALA A 197 -4.18 23.06 10.84
C ALA A 197 -4.03 21.76 10.05
N ARG A 198 -2.92 21.04 10.24
CA ARG A 198 -2.64 19.74 9.57
C ARG A 198 -3.77 18.76 9.75
N VAL A 199 -4.24 18.55 10.98
CA VAL A 199 -5.28 17.54 11.26
C VAL A 199 -6.54 17.84 10.47
N VAL A 200 -7.00 19.09 10.52
CA VAL A 200 -8.21 19.51 9.81
C VAL A 200 -8.01 19.37 8.30
N ALA A 201 -6.94 19.93 7.74
CA ALA A 201 -6.70 19.90 6.30
C ALA A 201 -6.55 18.48 5.75
N MET A 202 -5.87 17.58 6.46
CA MET A 202 -5.71 16.18 6.02
C MET A 202 -7.01 15.38 6.13
N LEU A 203 -7.85 15.65 7.13
CA LEU A 203 -9.16 14.99 7.25
C LEU A 203 -10.16 15.53 6.22
N ASP A 204 -10.20 16.84 5.99
CA ASP A 204 -11.03 17.42 4.94
C ASP A 204 -10.66 16.86 3.56
N GLN A 205 -9.36 16.71 3.29
CA GLN A 205 -8.89 16.09 2.05
C GLN A 205 -9.25 14.59 1.98
N HIS A 206 -9.08 13.85 3.09
CA HIS A 206 -9.49 12.45 3.18
C HIS A 206 -10.97 12.28 2.78
N ASP A 207 -11.85 13.13 3.32
CA ASP A 207 -13.28 13.07 3.03
C ASP A 207 -13.58 13.48 1.57
N ALA A 208 -12.88 14.50 1.06
CA ALA A 208 -13.01 14.94 -0.33
C ALA A 208 -12.60 13.87 -1.35
N GLU A 209 -11.64 12.99 -1.02
CA GLU A 209 -11.23 11.86 -1.86
C GLU A 209 -12.26 10.71 -1.87
N GLY A 210 -13.25 10.76 -1.00
CA GLY A 210 -14.32 9.76 -0.94
C GLY A 210 -13.94 8.49 -0.19
N PHE A 211 -12.96 8.56 0.72
CA PHE A 211 -12.71 7.50 1.69
C PHE A 211 -13.86 7.40 2.69
N GLY A 212 -14.14 6.20 3.14
CA GLY A 212 -15.18 5.96 4.13
C GLY A 212 -14.78 6.38 5.53
N SER A 213 -15.79 6.64 6.37
CA SER A 213 -15.56 6.99 7.78
C SER A 213 -15.06 5.78 8.58
N CYS A 214 -14.16 6.00 9.52
CA CYS A 214 -13.70 4.98 10.45
C CYS A 214 -14.80 4.68 11.47
N SER A 215 -15.18 3.41 11.62
CA SER A 215 -16.16 2.94 12.62
C SER A 215 -15.51 2.32 13.85
N ASN A 216 -14.17 2.25 13.91
CA ASN A 216 -13.39 1.54 14.95
C ASN A 216 -13.72 0.02 15.05
N GLU A 217 -14.15 -0.61 13.96
CA GLU A 217 -14.40 -2.03 13.86
C GLU A 217 -13.21 -2.79 13.27
#